data_dc2a17d95b4add3b8826b97cced07d4b
#
_entry.id   dc2a17d95b4add3b8826b97cced07d4b
#
_cell.length_a   1.000
_cell.length_b   1.000
_cell.length_c   1.000
_cell.angle_alpha   90.00
_cell.angle_beta   90.00
_cell.angle_gamma   90.00
#
_symmetry.space_group_name_H-M   'P 1'
#
loop_
_entity.id
_entity.type
_entity.pdbx_description
1 polymer ?
#
loop_
_entity_poly.entity_id
_entity_poly.type
_entity_poly.pdbx_seq_one_letter_code
_entity_poly.pdbx_strand_id
1 'polypeptide(L)'
;MFLDTGAFIISFLLIGKAVEDRVIEESVKTSESIKSRMPKTLIVLRDNKKIDIPIKEIQKEDLFDVKAGEIIPVDGIVVEGKSTVDESLLTGEALPIRKDVGEEVVGGSVNLEGLLKIEVVESYQQSTYNLIEDLIRNAQATKPKIQKSLDRITQLFVPLVLFISFSTFIYNFIFQGAEVLDALRNTIAVLVIACPCALGLATPIVLFKTATVSKMRGFLFKNFDILQRFGDINNMVFDKTGTLSSGIFKITKIENSYQDITEENLLQLVSSLENYSQHPIAKSIVYEAELRDLELLPASNVKETSGVGIEGFVAEKMIVITKNQNSNLPSLRIMIDEKEFILNLEEESAIDLNFLEKLGKEKNITILSGDKEDNVRRFAEKHGITEYYSNKDPEEKLQFVKDKQNNGGVIFIGDGINDSPAIKQADVGVTTSSSSQIAQVSGDILIYKGGLETLNEVFDLSKESKSRINQNLFLAFIYNTLMIPLAVIGLITPNLAALAMALSSISVVLNSARKL
;
A
#
# COMPACT_ATOMS: atom_id res chain seq x y z
N MET A 1 42.83 7.12 37.62
CA MET A 1 43.04 6.49 36.30
C MET A 1 41.93 5.51 35.93
N PHE A 2 41.56 4.48 36.76
CA PHE A 2 40.43 3.57 36.40
C PHE A 2 39.08 4.22 36.51
N LEU A 3 38.84 5.08 37.50
CA LEU A 3 37.59 5.83 37.64
C LEU A 3 37.35 6.77 36.48
N ASP A 4 38.39 7.43 35.98
CA ASP A 4 38.33 8.34 34.81
C ASP A 4 38.00 7.55 33.54
N THR A 5 38.64 6.38 33.34
CA THR A 5 38.33 5.47 32.23
C THR A 5 36.88 4.98 32.28
N GLY A 6 36.41 4.56 33.46
CA GLY A 6 35.02 4.15 33.65
C GLY A 6 34.02 5.28 33.36
N ALA A 7 34.28 6.48 33.88
CA ALA A 7 33.46 7.67 33.62
C ALA A 7 33.43 8.03 32.12
N PHE A 8 34.55 7.92 31.44
CA PHE A 8 34.68 8.18 30.01
C PHE A 8 33.87 7.19 29.19
N ILE A 9 33.98 5.87 29.48
CA ILE A 9 33.20 4.82 28.82
C ILE A 9 31.73 5.05 28.99
N ILE A 10 31.27 5.28 30.24
CA ILE A 10 29.86 5.52 30.53
C ILE A 10 29.34 6.77 29.80
N SER A 11 30.12 7.86 29.79
CA SER A 11 29.75 9.10 29.10
C SER A 11 29.56 8.89 27.60
N PHE A 12 30.48 8.20 26.92
CA PHE A 12 30.36 7.91 25.48
C PHE A 12 29.19 6.95 25.18
N LEU A 13 28.95 5.96 26.03
CA LEU A 13 27.79 5.08 25.93
C LEU A 13 26.47 5.86 26.06
N LEU A 14 26.38 6.75 27.03
CA LEU A 14 25.18 7.58 27.24
C LEU A 14 24.94 8.57 26.11
N ILE A 15 26.01 9.20 25.58
CA ILE A 15 25.92 10.08 24.40
C ILE A 15 25.44 9.28 23.19
N GLY A 16 26.02 8.13 22.91
CA GLY A 16 25.60 7.26 21.82
C GLY A 16 24.13 6.88 21.93
N LYS A 17 23.70 6.49 23.13
CA LYS A 17 22.31 6.12 23.40
C LYS A 17 21.35 7.31 23.30
N ALA A 18 21.73 8.49 23.77
CA ALA A 18 20.91 9.70 23.68
C ALA A 18 20.67 10.13 22.20
N VAL A 19 21.69 10.00 21.34
CA VAL A 19 21.55 10.24 19.91
C VAL A 19 20.60 9.23 19.27
N GLU A 20 20.76 7.95 19.64
CA GLU A 20 19.92 6.85 19.22
C GLU A 20 18.45 7.11 19.56
N ASP A 21 18.15 7.34 20.85
CA ASP A 21 16.79 7.58 21.34
C ASP A 21 16.14 8.78 20.63
N ARG A 22 16.91 9.85 20.38
CA ARG A 22 16.43 11.05 19.72
C ARG A 22 16.04 10.81 18.26
N VAL A 23 16.84 10.03 17.51
CA VAL A 23 16.54 9.71 16.11
C VAL A 23 15.32 8.80 16.01
N ILE A 24 15.18 7.82 16.91
CA ILE A 24 14.00 6.96 17.00
C ILE A 24 12.78 7.82 17.31
N GLU A 25 12.86 8.71 18.31
CA GLU A 25 11.75 9.58 18.71
C GLU A 25 11.31 10.51 17.57
N GLU A 26 12.23 11.12 16.85
CA GLU A 26 11.91 11.95 15.67
C GLU A 26 11.23 11.14 14.56
N SER A 27 11.70 9.91 14.33
CA SER A 27 11.11 9.00 13.33
C SER A 27 9.68 8.61 13.70
N VAL A 28 9.39 8.39 14.99
CA VAL A 28 8.05 8.03 15.50
C VAL A 28 7.09 9.23 15.48
N LYS A 29 7.56 10.43 15.89
CA LYS A 29 6.73 11.66 15.93
C LYS A 29 6.14 12.02 14.57
N THR A 30 6.85 11.78 13.49
CA THR A 30 6.36 12.04 12.13
C THR A 30 5.14 11.17 11.79
N SER A 31 5.03 9.97 12.35
CA SER A 31 3.88 9.06 12.16
C SER A 31 2.68 9.39 13.05
N GLU A 32 2.88 10.00 14.23
CA GLU A 32 1.81 10.29 15.21
C GLU A 32 1.03 11.59 14.94
N SER A 33 1.46 12.43 13.99
CA SER A 33 0.92 13.78 13.82
C SER A 33 -0.57 13.82 13.43
N ILE A 34 -1.09 12.82 12.75
CA ILE A 34 -2.50 12.76 12.33
C ILE A 34 -3.37 12.26 13.48
N LYS A 35 -2.92 11.24 14.20
CA LYS A 35 -3.67 10.66 15.33
C LYS A 35 -3.91 11.66 16.46
N SER A 36 -2.96 12.57 16.66
CA SER A 36 -3.08 13.62 17.68
C SER A 36 -4.13 14.69 17.34
N ARG A 37 -4.54 14.79 16.07
CA ARG A 37 -5.55 15.73 15.59
C ARG A 37 -6.96 15.14 15.50
N MET A 38 -7.10 13.80 15.53
CA MET A 38 -8.40 13.14 15.51
C MET A 38 -9.19 13.50 16.76
N PRO A 39 -10.49 13.85 16.65
CA PRO A 39 -11.33 14.10 17.79
C PRO A 39 -11.48 12.82 18.63
N LYS A 40 -11.49 12.97 19.96
CA LYS A 40 -11.70 11.84 20.87
C LYS A 40 -13.17 11.47 21.01
N THR A 41 -14.02 12.48 20.91
CA THR A 41 -15.49 12.36 20.95
C THR A 41 -16.09 13.09 19.77
N LEU A 42 -17.30 12.72 19.40
CA LEU A 42 -18.05 13.30 18.31
C LEU A 42 -19.52 13.44 18.70
N ILE A 43 -20.10 14.58 18.36
CA ILE A 43 -21.54 14.78 18.52
C ILE A 43 -22.23 14.19 17.28
N VAL A 44 -22.95 13.11 17.48
CA VAL A 44 -23.75 12.45 16.44
C VAL A 44 -25.23 12.71 16.67
N LEU A 45 -25.99 12.72 15.58
CA LEU A 45 -27.44 12.69 15.58
C LEU A 45 -27.89 11.25 15.33
N ARG A 46 -28.43 10.60 16.36
CA ARG A 46 -28.96 9.24 16.32
C ARG A 46 -30.41 9.29 16.83
N ASP A 47 -31.34 8.74 16.09
CA ASP A 47 -32.79 8.77 16.44
C ASP A 47 -33.30 10.19 16.75
N ASN A 48 -32.88 11.17 15.98
CA ASN A 48 -33.22 12.59 16.16
C ASN A 48 -32.73 13.23 17.49
N LYS A 49 -31.75 12.61 18.16
CA LYS A 49 -31.15 13.12 19.40
C LYS A 49 -29.64 13.35 19.18
N LYS A 50 -29.17 14.53 19.62
CA LYS A 50 -27.73 14.79 19.64
C LYS A 50 -27.09 14.12 20.84
N ILE A 51 -26.13 13.24 20.61
CA ILE A 51 -25.43 12.46 21.62
C ILE A 51 -23.92 12.69 21.42
N ASP A 52 -23.18 13.00 22.47
CA ASP A 52 -21.72 13.04 22.45
C ASP A 52 -21.19 11.64 22.79
N ILE A 53 -20.52 11.03 21.82
CA ILE A 53 -20.00 9.66 21.93
C ILE A 53 -18.49 9.62 21.65
N PRO A 54 -17.77 8.67 22.27
CA PRO A 54 -16.41 8.35 21.84
C PRO A 54 -16.40 7.95 20.37
N ILE A 55 -15.42 8.43 19.59
CA ILE A 55 -15.32 8.12 18.15
C ILE A 55 -15.36 6.62 17.85
N LYS A 56 -14.89 5.78 18.78
CA LYS A 56 -14.88 4.32 18.64
C LYS A 56 -16.27 3.67 18.71
N GLU A 57 -17.27 4.42 19.19
CA GLU A 57 -18.65 3.95 19.36
C GLU A 57 -19.58 4.42 18.22
N ILE A 58 -19.01 5.09 17.22
CA ILE A 58 -19.73 5.52 16.03
C ILE A 58 -20.22 4.31 15.25
N GLN A 59 -21.45 4.39 14.75
CA GLN A 59 -22.12 3.33 14.02
C GLN A 59 -22.54 3.79 12.62
N LYS A 60 -22.81 2.85 11.76
CA LYS A 60 -23.39 3.11 10.44
C LYS A 60 -24.71 3.86 10.58
N GLU A 61 -24.99 4.79 9.67
CA GLU A 61 -26.17 5.66 9.64
C GLU A 61 -26.19 6.78 10.72
N ASP A 62 -25.15 6.89 11.58
CA ASP A 62 -25.00 8.07 12.43
C ASP A 62 -24.74 9.30 11.57
N LEU A 63 -25.36 10.44 11.94
CA LEU A 63 -25.13 11.71 11.27
C LEU A 63 -24.27 12.61 12.15
N PHE A 64 -23.27 13.27 11.56
CA PHE A 64 -22.44 14.24 12.25
C PHE A 64 -22.08 15.43 11.39
N ASP A 65 -21.78 16.54 12.05
CA ASP A 65 -21.39 17.79 11.39
C ASP A 65 -19.87 17.96 11.44
N VAL A 66 -19.26 18.39 10.31
CA VAL A 66 -17.83 18.72 10.20
C VAL A 66 -17.69 20.16 9.71
N LYS A 67 -17.09 21.01 10.54
CA LYS A 67 -16.85 22.42 10.24
C LYS A 67 -15.57 22.62 9.41
N ALA A 68 -15.43 23.77 8.81
CA ALA A 68 -14.20 24.17 8.14
C ALA A 68 -13.00 24.10 9.10
N GLY A 69 -11.90 23.47 8.64
CA GLY A 69 -10.68 23.20 9.41
C GLY A 69 -10.72 21.95 10.27
N GLU A 70 -11.87 21.28 10.40
CA GLU A 70 -11.98 20.02 11.15
C GLU A 70 -11.64 18.79 10.30
N ILE A 71 -11.17 17.74 10.96
CA ILE A 71 -10.89 16.44 10.33
C ILE A 71 -12.18 15.63 10.29
N ILE A 72 -12.47 15.02 9.15
CA ILE A 72 -13.52 14.03 8.97
C ILE A 72 -13.10 12.75 9.70
N PRO A 73 -13.84 12.29 10.72
CA PRO A 73 -13.35 11.24 11.61
C PRO A 73 -13.47 9.82 11.05
N VAL A 74 -14.46 9.56 10.19
CA VAL A 74 -14.77 8.25 9.59
C VAL A 74 -15.29 8.42 8.16
N ASP A 75 -15.31 7.34 7.40
CA ASP A 75 -15.83 7.33 6.04
C ASP A 75 -17.35 7.53 6.04
N GLY A 76 -17.85 8.32 5.11
CA GLY A 76 -19.27 8.65 5.02
C GLY A 76 -19.67 9.25 3.68
N ILE A 77 -20.96 9.60 3.58
CA ILE A 77 -21.56 10.28 2.43
C ILE A 77 -22.07 11.65 2.88
N VAL A 78 -21.82 12.67 2.07
CA VAL A 78 -22.33 14.02 2.31
C VAL A 78 -23.85 14.02 2.11
N VAL A 79 -24.62 14.29 3.17
CA VAL A 79 -26.09 14.39 3.10
C VAL A 79 -26.59 15.83 3.05
N GLU A 80 -25.79 16.79 3.54
CA GLU A 80 -26.12 18.22 3.50
C GLU A 80 -24.83 19.06 3.46
N GLY A 81 -24.86 20.14 2.69
CA GLY A 81 -23.73 21.05 2.53
C GLY A 81 -22.91 20.77 1.26
N LYS A 82 -21.93 21.60 1.04
CA LYS A 82 -20.90 21.44 0.01
C LYS A 82 -19.63 22.10 0.48
N SER A 83 -18.50 21.50 0.16
CA SER A 83 -17.20 21.99 0.59
C SER A 83 -16.09 21.53 -0.35
N THR A 84 -14.90 22.04 -0.08
CA THR A 84 -13.64 21.53 -0.61
C THR A 84 -12.96 20.75 0.50
N VAL A 85 -12.57 19.50 0.23
CA VAL A 85 -11.97 18.58 1.21
C VAL A 85 -10.54 18.29 0.80
N ASP A 86 -9.62 18.46 1.73
CA ASP A 86 -8.22 18.08 1.58
C ASP A 86 -8.03 16.61 1.99
N GLU A 87 -7.89 15.75 1.00
CA GLU A 87 -7.60 14.33 1.18
C GLU A 87 -6.09 14.02 1.12
N SER A 88 -5.22 15.04 1.04
CA SER A 88 -3.78 14.91 0.82
C SER A 88 -3.08 14.02 1.85
N LEU A 89 -3.58 13.98 3.08
CA LEU A 89 -3.05 13.13 4.14
C LEU A 89 -3.24 11.62 3.88
N LEU A 90 -4.25 11.28 3.07
CA LEU A 90 -4.59 9.91 2.70
C LEU A 90 -4.20 9.62 1.26
N THR A 91 -4.61 10.49 0.35
CA THR A 91 -4.36 10.36 -1.08
C THR A 91 -3.04 10.98 -1.51
N GLY A 92 -2.50 11.92 -0.71
CA GLY A 92 -1.30 12.72 -1.00
C GLY A 92 -1.45 13.63 -2.23
N GLU A 93 -2.63 13.77 -2.79
CA GLU A 93 -2.91 14.77 -3.81
C GLU A 93 -2.99 16.15 -3.16
N ALA A 94 -2.18 17.08 -3.67
CA ALA A 94 -2.10 18.42 -3.10
C ALA A 94 -3.31 19.30 -3.45
N LEU A 95 -4.11 18.89 -4.44
CA LEU A 95 -5.31 19.65 -4.85
C LEU A 95 -6.51 19.17 -4.04
N PRO A 96 -7.15 20.06 -3.30
CA PRO A 96 -8.39 19.74 -2.60
C PRO A 96 -9.52 19.37 -3.58
N ILE A 97 -10.34 18.42 -3.19
CA ILE A 97 -11.43 17.88 -4.00
C ILE A 97 -12.74 18.51 -3.53
N ARG A 98 -13.54 19.00 -4.47
CA ARG A 98 -14.89 19.50 -4.16
C ARG A 98 -15.79 18.30 -3.84
N LYS A 99 -16.61 18.45 -2.81
CA LYS A 99 -17.61 17.46 -2.37
C LYS A 99 -18.98 18.11 -2.27
N ASP A 100 -19.91 17.56 -3.01
CA ASP A 100 -21.33 17.93 -3.02
C ASP A 100 -22.18 16.82 -2.36
N VAL A 101 -23.49 17.04 -2.21
CA VAL A 101 -24.41 16.06 -1.62
C VAL A 101 -24.45 14.77 -2.44
N GLY A 102 -24.34 13.63 -1.77
CA GLY A 102 -24.28 12.30 -2.38
C GLY A 102 -22.88 11.77 -2.62
N GLU A 103 -21.85 12.61 -2.47
CA GLU A 103 -20.45 12.18 -2.67
C GLU A 103 -19.83 11.59 -1.40
N GLU A 104 -18.95 10.63 -1.61
CA GLU A 104 -18.22 9.96 -0.53
C GLU A 104 -17.08 10.85 0.00
N VAL A 105 -16.88 10.81 1.31
CA VAL A 105 -15.75 11.42 2.02
C VAL A 105 -15.02 10.38 2.84
N VAL A 106 -13.70 10.51 2.91
CA VAL A 106 -12.83 9.53 3.56
C VAL A 106 -12.40 10.03 4.94
N GLY A 107 -12.48 9.18 5.94
CA GLY A 107 -12.00 9.47 7.31
C GLY A 107 -10.51 9.79 7.30
N GLY A 108 -10.11 10.87 8.00
CA GLY A 108 -8.76 11.42 8.00
C GLY A 108 -8.54 12.62 7.10
N SER A 109 -9.48 12.92 6.21
CA SER A 109 -9.48 14.12 5.36
C SER A 109 -9.82 15.39 6.16
N VAL A 110 -9.46 16.55 5.66
CA VAL A 110 -9.74 17.85 6.29
C VAL A 110 -10.78 18.60 5.50
N ASN A 111 -11.88 18.99 6.14
CA ASN A 111 -12.84 19.89 5.55
C ASN A 111 -12.26 21.31 5.50
N LEU A 112 -12.11 21.92 4.33
CA LEU A 112 -11.46 23.23 4.19
C LEU A 112 -12.44 24.40 4.26
N GLU A 113 -13.67 24.21 3.76
CA GLU A 113 -14.66 25.27 3.61
C GLU A 113 -16.02 24.79 4.11
N GLY A 114 -16.90 25.72 4.48
CA GLY A 114 -18.29 25.41 4.80
C GLY A 114 -18.52 24.41 5.94
N LEU A 115 -19.77 23.96 6.03
CA LEU A 115 -20.22 22.94 6.96
C LEU A 115 -20.70 21.73 6.15
N LEU A 116 -20.19 20.56 6.43
CA LEU A 116 -20.65 19.29 5.89
C LEU A 116 -21.42 18.52 6.95
N LYS A 117 -22.59 17.99 6.60
CA LYS A 117 -23.27 16.96 7.36
C LYS A 117 -23.03 15.63 6.66
N ILE A 118 -22.49 14.68 7.38
CA ILE A 118 -22.01 13.40 6.85
C ILE A 118 -22.79 12.27 7.52
N GLU A 119 -23.25 11.31 6.71
CA GLU A 119 -23.81 10.04 7.16
C GLU A 119 -22.71 8.98 7.16
N VAL A 120 -22.57 8.27 8.26
CA VAL A 120 -21.54 7.23 8.42
C VAL A 120 -21.87 6.01 7.56
N VAL A 121 -20.96 5.63 6.69
CA VAL A 121 -21.07 4.41 5.86
C VAL A 121 -20.48 3.20 6.57
N GLU A 122 -19.36 3.38 7.27
CA GLU A 122 -18.65 2.30 7.94
C GLU A 122 -18.28 2.69 9.39
N SER A 123 -18.27 1.71 10.30
CA SER A 123 -17.87 1.94 11.69
C SER A 123 -16.43 2.43 11.79
N TYR A 124 -16.05 3.09 12.90
CA TYR A 124 -14.68 3.56 13.12
C TYR A 124 -13.61 2.49 12.89
N GLN A 125 -13.89 1.24 13.30
CA GLN A 125 -12.94 0.13 13.16
C GLN A 125 -12.73 -0.29 11.70
N GLN A 126 -13.72 -0.07 10.86
CA GLN A 126 -13.73 -0.42 9.43
C GLN A 126 -13.38 0.79 8.55
N SER A 127 -13.26 1.99 9.12
CA SER A 127 -12.90 3.19 8.36
C SER A 127 -11.52 3.04 7.72
N THR A 128 -11.37 3.59 6.53
CA THR A 128 -10.13 3.58 5.75
C THR A 128 -8.95 4.08 6.57
N TYR A 129 -9.13 5.16 7.32
CA TYR A 129 -8.10 5.70 8.20
C TYR A 129 -7.63 4.68 9.24
N ASN A 130 -8.57 4.04 9.95
CA ASN A 130 -8.21 3.09 11.01
C ASN A 130 -7.57 1.82 10.45
N LEU A 131 -8.03 1.34 9.30
CA LEU A 131 -7.39 0.21 8.60
C LEU A 131 -5.94 0.51 8.24
N ILE A 132 -5.66 1.70 7.71
CA ILE A 132 -4.29 2.15 7.39
C ILE A 132 -3.43 2.21 8.66
N GLU A 133 -3.93 2.79 9.75
CA GLU A 133 -3.22 2.87 11.03
C GLU A 133 -2.92 1.49 11.62
N ASP A 134 -3.89 0.58 11.58
CA ASP A 134 -3.71 -0.79 12.08
C ASP A 134 -2.72 -1.59 11.22
N LEU A 135 -2.74 -1.43 9.91
CA LEU A 135 -1.76 -2.04 9.02
C LEU A 135 -0.33 -1.57 9.34
N ILE A 136 -0.13 -0.26 9.53
CA ILE A 136 1.16 0.31 9.90
C ILE A 136 1.62 -0.24 11.26
N ARG A 137 0.73 -0.22 12.25
CA ARG A 137 1.02 -0.72 13.60
C ARG A 137 1.41 -2.20 13.59
N ASN A 138 0.66 -3.03 12.87
CA ASN A 138 0.92 -4.47 12.77
C ASN A 138 2.23 -4.75 12.04
N ALA A 139 2.51 -4.01 10.95
CA ALA A 139 3.78 -4.11 10.24
C ALA A 139 4.97 -3.74 11.15
N GLN A 140 4.84 -2.69 11.95
CA GLN A 140 5.88 -2.25 12.90
C GLN A 140 6.06 -3.23 14.08
N ALA A 141 4.97 -3.85 14.56
CA ALA A 141 5.01 -4.80 15.68
C ALA A 141 5.64 -6.15 15.27
N THR A 142 5.59 -6.50 13.98
CA THR A 142 6.12 -7.77 13.49
C THR A 142 7.62 -7.65 13.22
N LYS A 143 8.44 -8.44 13.96
CA LYS A 143 9.89 -8.51 13.70
C LYS A 143 10.17 -9.21 12.37
N PRO A 144 10.78 -8.54 11.38
CA PRO A 144 11.16 -9.16 10.10
C PRO A 144 12.15 -10.31 10.27
N LYS A 145 12.19 -11.21 9.30
CA LYS A 145 13.12 -12.36 9.29
C LYS A 145 14.58 -11.95 9.42
N ILE A 146 14.96 -10.82 8.79
CA ILE A 146 16.32 -10.28 8.91
C ILE A 146 16.64 -9.94 10.36
N GLN A 147 15.73 -9.30 11.09
CA GLN A 147 15.95 -8.96 12.50
C GLN A 147 16.04 -10.22 13.37
N LYS A 148 15.20 -11.23 13.10
CA LYS A 148 15.30 -12.54 13.79
C LYS A 148 16.64 -13.24 13.51
N SER A 149 17.15 -13.11 12.28
CA SER A 149 18.47 -13.66 11.92
C SER A 149 19.60 -12.90 12.62
N LEU A 150 19.50 -11.60 12.75
CA LEU A 150 20.46 -10.77 13.48
C LEU A 150 20.43 -11.10 14.99
N ASP A 151 19.24 -11.30 15.57
CA ASP A 151 19.09 -11.71 16.97
C ASP A 151 19.83 -13.06 17.22
N ARG A 152 19.73 -14.02 16.29
CA ARG A 152 20.48 -15.30 16.36
C ARG A 152 21.99 -15.11 16.26
N ILE A 153 22.45 -14.27 15.33
CA ILE A 153 23.88 -13.94 15.20
C ILE A 153 24.38 -13.33 16.50
N THR A 154 23.64 -12.41 17.10
CA THR A 154 23.99 -11.79 18.38
C THR A 154 24.05 -12.79 19.51
N GLN A 155 23.13 -13.77 19.57
CA GLN A 155 23.16 -14.85 20.58
C GLN A 155 24.40 -15.72 20.50
N LEU A 156 24.96 -15.94 19.30
CA LEU A 156 26.21 -16.68 19.11
C LEU A 156 27.45 -15.80 19.32
N PHE A 157 27.33 -14.52 18.94
CA PHE A 157 28.44 -13.56 19.00
C PHE A 157 28.85 -13.24 20.44
N VAL A 158 27.90 -13.08 21.35
CA VAL A 158 28.20 -12.74 22.75
C VAL A 158 29.07 -13.82 23.46
N PRO A 159 28.72 -15.12 23.43
CA PRO A 159 29.60 -16.15 23.98
C PRO A 159 30.99 -16.20 23.32
N LEU A 160 31.07 -16.01 22.01
CA LEU A 160 32.34 -15.95 21.28
C LEU A 160 33.23 -14.80 21.76
N VAL A 161 32.65 -13.62 21.94
CA VAL A 161 33.36 -12.45 22.47
C VAL A 161 33.85 -12.67 23.89
N LEU A 162 33.04 -13.27 24.75
CA LEU A 162 33.46 -13.62 26.12
C LEU A 162 34.63 -14.61 26.10
N PHE A 163 34.61 -15.58 25.20
CA PHE A 163 35.71 -16.52 25.02
C PHE A 163 36.99 -15.81 24.52
N ILE A 164 36.87 -14.94 23.50
CA ILE A 164 38.00 -14.13 22.99
C ILE A 164 38.54 -13.23 24.09
N SER A 165 37.69 -12.57 24.84
CA SER A 165 38.07 -11.68 25.93
C SER A 165 38.84 -12.44 27.05
N PHE A 166 38.34 -13.61 27.45
CA PHE A 166 39.01 -14.46 28.41
C PHE A 166 40.37 -14.96 27.90
N SER A 167 40.40 -15.39 26.64
CA SER A 167 41.63 -15.84 25.99
C SER A 167 42.66 -14.68 25.87
N THR A 168 42.19 -13.46 25.64
CA THR A 168 43.03 -12.24 25.61
C THR A 168 43.69 -12.00 26.97
N PHE A 169 42.90 -12.16 28.05
CA PHE A 169 43.48 -12.05 29.42
C PHE A 169 44.59 -13.05 29.65
N ILE A 170 44.33 -14.36 29.36
CA ILE A 170 45.31 -15.43 29.53
C ILE A 170 46.55 -15.16 28.68
N TYR A 171 46.38 -14.79 27.41
CA TYR A 171 47.48 -14.54 26.49
C TYR A 171 48.37 -13.42 26.98
N ASN A 172 47.79 -12.27 27.37
CA ASN A 172 48.57 -11.12 27.85
C ASN A 172 49.28 -11.42 29.19
N PHE A 173 48.58 -12.08 30.13
CA PHE A 173 49.07 -12.31 31.47
C PHE A 173 50.14 -13.43 31.49
N ILE A 174 49.87 -14.58 30.84
CA ILE A 174 50.72 -15.77 30.90
C ILE A 174 51.85 -15.73 29.85
N PHE A 175 51.53 -15.41 28.59
CA PHE A 175 52.47 -15.51 27.49
C PHE A 175 53.26 -14.24 27.24
N GLN A 176 52.68 -13.04 27.47
CA GLN A 176 53.38 -11.79 27.34
C GLN A 176 54.01 -11.28 28.65
N GLY A 177 53.67 -11.88 29.79
CA GLY A 177 54.18 -11.47 31.09
C GLY A 177 53.71 -10.06 31.49
N ALA A 178 52.58 -9.61 30.95
CA ALA A 178 52.03 -8.30 31.27
C ALA A 178 51.56 -8.24 32.73
N GLU A 179 51.59 -7.08 33.35
CA GLU A 179 50.94 -6.88 34.65
C GLU A 179 49.46 -7.18 34.57
N VAL A 180 48.87 -7.72 35.67
CA VAL A 180 47.45 -8.01 35.76
C VAL A 180 46.58 -6.85 35.31
N LEU A 181 47.00 -5.63 35.64
CA LEU A 181 46.27 -4.41 35.29
C LEU A 181 46.22 -4.16 33.78
N ASP A 182 47.32 -4.41 33.06
CA ASP A 182 47.39 -4.22 31.62
C ASP A 182 46.64 -5.36 30.88
N ALA A 183 46.75 -6.60 31.37
CA ALA A 183 45.97 -7.72 30.86
C ALA A 183 44.45 -7.47 31.01
N LEU A 184 43.99 -6.94 32.16
CA LEU A 184 42.63 -6.54 32.37
C LEU A 184 42.18 -5.40 31.45
N ARG A 185 43.04 -4.43 31.21
CA ARG A 185 42.79 -3.30 30.31
C ARG A 185 42.51 -3.76 28.87
N ASN A 186 43.34 -4.66 28.33
CA ASN A 186 43.13 -5.22 27.00
C ASN A 186 41.86 -6.07 26.94
N THR A 187 41.55 -6.83 27.98
CA THR A 187 40.32 -7.61 28.12
C THR A 187 39.09 -6.70 28.11
N ILE A 188 39.11 -5.60 28.88
CA ILE A 188 38.01 -4.62 28.88
C ILE A 188 37.87 -3.95 27.52
N ALA A 189 38.98 -3.63 26.83
CA ALA A 189 38.91 -3.07 25.47
C ALA A 189 38.21 -3.99 24.49
N VAL A 190 38.50 -5.31 24.53
CA VAL A 190 37.82 -6.32 23.71
C VAL A 190 36.31 -6.39 24.04
N LEU A 191 35.93 -6.38 25.31
CA LEU A 191 34.52 -6.40 25.73
C LEU A 191 33.76 -5.17 25.28
N VAL A 192 34.35 -3.99 25.39
CA VAL A 192 33.73 -2.73 25.02
C VAL A 192 33.54 -2.63 23.51
N ILE A 193 34.59 -2.93 22.71
CA ILE A 193 34.50 -2.80 21.24
C ILE A 193 33.57 -3.82 20.62
N ALA A 194 33.39 -4.97 21.24
CA ALA A 194 32.56 -6.04 20.73
C ALA A 194 31.06 -5.85 21.01
N CYS A 195 30.65 -4.73 21.63
CA CYS A 195 29.22 -4.45 21.80
C CYS A 195 28.53 -4.34 20.42
N PRO A 196 27.50 -5.15 20.11
CA PRO A 196 26.78 -5.07 18.85
C PRO A 196 25.67 -4.00 18.87
N CYS A 197 25.89 -2.86 19.56
CA CYS A 197 24.88 -1.84 19.79
C CYS A 197 24.31 -1.28 18.48
N ALA A 198 25.16 -1.00 17.49
CA ALA A 198 24.77 -0.51 16.19
C ALA A 198 23.93 -1.53 15.39
N LEU A 199 24.15 -2.84 15.62
CA LEU A 199 23.47 -3.92 14.91
C LEU A 199 21.95 -3.96 15.25
N GLY A 200 21.60 -3.71 16.52
CA GLY A 200 20.22 -3.68 16.97
C GLY A 200 19.39 -2.57 16.34
N LEU A 201 20.03 -1.49 15.88
CA LEU A 201 19.38 -0.31 15.29
C LEU A 201 19.41 -0.30 13.77
N ALA A 202 20.32 -1.04 13.16
CA ALA A 202 20.59 -1.03 11.73
C ALA A 202 19.32 -1.25 10.88
N THR A 203 18.41 -2.10 11.35
CA THR A 203 17.18 -2.46 10.65
C THR A 203 15.97 -1.63 11.09
N PRO A 204 15.63 -1.48 12.38
CA PRO A 204 14.40 -0.80 12.81
C PRO A 204 14.27 0.63 12.28
N ILE A 205 15.32 1.44 12.32
CA ILE A 205 15.28 2.83 11.85
C ILE A 205 14.93 2.91 10.35
N VAL A 206 15.54 2.03 9.54
CA VAL A 206 15.25 1.98 8.09
C VAL A 206 13.80 1.56 7.86
N LEU A 207 13.30 0.55 8.59
CA LEU A 207 11.93 0.08 8.44
C LEU A 207 10.89 1.13 8.84
N PHE A 208 11.13 1.86 9.93
CA PHE A 208 10.29 2.99 10.34
C PHE A 208 10.22 4.05 9.24
N LYS A 209 11.38 4.40 8.69
CA LYS A 209 11.45 5.37 7.61
C LYS A 209 10.78 4.87 6.34
N THR A 210 10.98 3.60 5.98
CA THR A 210 10.31 2.96 4.85
C THR A 210 8.79 3.02 5.03
N ALA A 211 8.26 2.71 6.22
CA ALA A 211 6.83 2.82 6.52
C ALA A 211 6.30 4.26 6.34
N THR A 212 7.06 5.25 6.79
CA THR A 212 6.66 6.66 6.65
C THR A 212 6.68 7.10 5.19
N VAL A 213 7.74 6.76 4.44
CA VAL A 213 7.88 7.13 3.03
C VAL A 213 6.86 6.41 2.16
N SER A 214 6.61 5.10 2.40
CA SER A 214 5.60 4.35 1.66
C SER A 214 4.20 4.96 1.84
N LYS A 215 3.84 5.37 3.07
CA LYS A 215 2.60 6.08 3.34
C LYS A 215 2.49 7.39 2.53
N MET A 216 3.56 8.17 2.48
CA MET A 216 3.58 9.43 1.71
C MET A 216 3.49 9.21 0.20
N ARG A 217 3.95 8.06 -0.30
CA ARG A 217 3.92 7.67 -1.71
C ARG A 217 2.67 6.88 -2.10
N GLY A 218 1.70 6.70 -1.20
CA GLY A 218 0.41 6.11 -1.50
C GLY A 218 0.33 4.58 -1.45
N PHE A 219 1.22 3.93 -0.72
CA PHE A 219 1.18 2.48 -0.52
C PHE A 219 1.66 2.06 0.87
N LEU A 220 1.32 0.84 1.28
CA LEU A 220 1.66 0.30 2.59
C LEU A 220 2.22 -1.11 2.46
N PHE A 221 3.26 -1.41 3.25
CA PHE A 221 3.73 -2.76 3.49
C PHE A 221 3.05 -3.34 4.74
N LYS A 222 2.32 -4.43 4.62
CA LYS A 222 1.82 -5.18 5.78
C LYS A 222 2.91 -5.99 6.46
N ASN A 223 3.94 -6.38 5.69
CA ASN A 223 5.05 -7.19 6.18
C ASN A 223 6.35 -6.72 5.54
N PHE A 224 7.30 -6.28 6.37
CA PHE A 224 8.61 -5.82 5.89
C PHE A 224 9.55 -6.94 5.41
N ASP A 225 9.21 -8.22 5.61
CA ASP A 225 9.96 -9.32 5.01
C ASP A 225 10.02 -9.24 3.48
N ILE A 226 9.02 -8.59 2.90
CA ILE A 226 8.90 -8.38 1.46
C ILE A 226 10.04 -7.55 0.90
N LEU A 227 10.51 -6.53 1.64
CA LEU A 227 11.59 -5.65 1.20
C LEU A 227 12.84 -6.39 0.75
N GLN A 228 13.08 -7.58 1.30
CA GLN A 228 14.27 -8.36 0.97
C GLN A 228 14.17 -9.11 -0.36
N ARG A 229 12.95 -9.48 -0.75
CA ARG A 229 12.71 -10.36 -1.91
C ARG A 229 11.94 -9.70 -3.05
N PHE A 230 11.18 -8.63 -2.78
CA PHE A 230 10.29 -8.01 -3.78
C PHE A 230 11.05 -7.60 -5.05
N GLY A 231 12.19 -6.92 -4.91
CA GLY A 231 13.00 -6.50 -6.04
C GLY A 231 13.63 -7.65 -6.85
N ASP A 232 13.83 -8.80 -6.22
CA ASP A 232 14.48 -9.96 -6.84
C ASP A 232 13.49 -10.87 -7.60
N ILE A 233 12.17 -10.68 -7.41
CA ILE A 233 11.14 -11.45 -8.10
C ILE A 233 10.95 -10.91 -9.52
N ASN A 234 10.98 -11.82 -10.50
CA ASN A 234 10.88 -11.45 -11.92
C ASN A 234 9.51 -11.76 -12.54
N ASN A 235 8.74 -12.69 -11.98
CA ASN A 235 7.44 -13.04 -12.53
C ASN A 235 6.34 -12.18 -11.88
N MET A 236 5.63 -11.43 -12.70
CA MET A 236 4.50 -10.60 -12.29
C MET A 236 3.23 -11.09 -12.97
N VAL A 237 2.25 -11.45 -12.20
CA VAL A 237 0.95 -11.93 -12.66
C VAL A 237 -0.10 -10.89 -12.30
N PHE A 238 -0.77 -10.36 -13.30
CA PHE A 238 -1.83 -9.36 -13.14
C PHE A 238 -3.18 -10.00 -13.39
N ASP A 239 -4.14 -9.76 -12.49
CA ASP A 239 -5.54 -9.89 -12.87
C ASP A 239 -5.91 -8.79 -13.85
N LYS A 240 -6.81 -9.08 -14.80
CA LYS A 240 -7.27 -8.07 -15.78
C LYS A 240 -8.36 -7.18 -15.18
N THR A 241 -9.43 -7.79 -14.72
CA THR A 241 -10.68 -7.09 -14.40
C THR A 241 -10.58 -6.34 -13.09
N GLY A 242 -10.82 -5.02 -13.09
CA GLY A 242 -10.68 -4.17 -11.91
C GLY A 242 -9.24 -3.92 -11.45
N THR A 243 -8.25 -4.43 -12.17
CA THR A 243 -6.83 -4.23 -11.90
C THR A 243 -6.14 -3.53 -13.07
N LEU A 244 -6.03 -4.19 -14.21
CA LEU A 244 -5.50 -3.62 -15.45
C LEU A 244 -6.54 -2.80 -16.21
N SER A 245 -7.82 -3.10 -16.03
CA SER A 245 -8.95 -2.35 -16.57
C SER A 245 -9.67 -1.58 -15.47
N SER A 246 -10.17 -0.40 -15.80
CA SER A 246 -10.86 0.48 -14.85
C SER A 246 -12.29 0.03 -14.52
N GLY A 247 -12.86 -0.90 -15.33
CA GLY A 247 -14.27 -1.23 -15.30
C GLY A 247 -15.17 -0.11 -15.86
N ILE A 248 -14.58 0.97 -16.35
CA ILE A 248 -15.27 2.08 -17.03
C ILE A 248 -15.27 1.79 -18.52
N PHE A 249 -16.43 1.97 -19.14
CA PHE A 249 -16.61 1.74 -20.57
C PHE A 249 -16.86 3.04 -21.31
N LYS A 250 -16.08 3.30 -22.36
CA LYS A 250 -16.34 4.42 -23.28
C LYS A 250 -17.16 3.95 -24.47
N ILE A 251 -18.11 4.79 -24.89
CA ILE A 251 -18.83 4.61 -26.13
C ILE A 251 -17.91 5.00 -27.28
N THR A 252 -17.52 4.00 -28.09
CA THR A 252 -16.62 4.23 -29.24
C THR A 252 -17.37 4.50 -30.52
N LYS A 253 -18.55 3.89 -30.69
CA LYS A 253 -19.36 4.05 -31.89
C LYS A 253 -20.82 3.71 -31.61
N ILE A 254 -21.72 4.53 -32.13
CA ILE A 254 -23.14 4.28 -32.17
C ILE A 254 -23.51 3.93 -33.63
N GLU A 255 -23.99 2.70 -33.85
CA GLU A 255 -24.50 2.29 -35.16
C GLU A 255 -26.00 2.55 -35.21
N ASN A 256 -26.35 3.63 -35.88
CA ASN A 256 -27.72 4.08 -36.08
C ASN A 256 -28.02 4.16 -37.58
N SER A 257 -28.90 3.30 -38.04
CA SER A 257 -29.34 3.26 -39.45
C SER A 257 -30.61 4.10 -39.69
N TYR A 258 -31.14 4.76 -38.63
CA TYR A 258 -32.41 5.47 -38.70
C TYR A 258 -32.17 6.97 -38.55
N GLN A 259 -32.77 7.78 -39.44
CA GLN A 259 -32.61 9.25 -39.41
C GLN A 259 -33.52 9.97 -38.42
N ASP A 260 -34.51 9.30 -37.88
CA ASP A 260 -35.52 9.87 -37.00
C ASP A 260 -35.13 9.85 -35.50
N ILE A 261 -34.04 9.19 -35.14
CA ILE A 261 -33.47 9.20 -33.79
C ILE A 261 -32.03 9.69 -33.88
N THR A 262 -31.73 10.82 -33.26
CA THR A 262 -30.35 11.32 -33.18
C THR A 262 -29.54 10.49 -32.18
N GLU A 263 -28.19 10.56 -32.27
CA GLU A 263 -27.32 9.88 -31.32
C GLU A 263 -27.55 10.36 -29.88
N GLU A 264 -27.80 11.65 -29.68
CA GLU A 264 -28.09 12.24 -28.38
C GLU A 264 -29.42 11.72 -27.81
N ASN A 265 -30.48 11.66 -28.63
CA ASN A 265 -31.77 11.12 -28.22
C ASN A 265 -31.66 9.62 -27.91
N LEU A 266 -30.89 8.87 -28.68
CA LEU A 266 -30.65 7.45 -28.41
C LEU A 266 -29.90 7.29 -27.07
N LEU A 267 -28.85 8.05 -26.84
CA LEU A 267 -28.09 8.00 -25.60
C LEU A 267 -28.97 8.40 -24.41
N GLN A 268 -29.79 9.45 -24.53
CA GLN A 268 -30.72 9.88 -23.50
C GLN A 268 -31.73 8.76 -23.12
N LEU A 269 -32.32 8.10 -24.10
CA LEU A 269 -33.28 7.01 -23.90
C LEU A 269 -32.61 5.81 -23.23
N VAL A 270 -31.42 5.42 -23.71
CA VAL A 270 -30.65 4.28 -23.19
C VAL A 270 -30.20 4.55 -21.77
N SER A 271 -29.59 5.72 -21.49
CA SER A 271 -29.13 6.09 -20.16
C SER A 271 -30.27 6.21 -19.16
N SER A 272 -31.45 6.71 -19.60
CA SER A 272 -32.65 6.77 -18.74
C SER A 272 -33.09 5.41 -18.27
N LEU A 273 -33.00 4.36 -19.10
CA LEU A 273 -33.30 3.00 -18.71
C LEU A 273 -32.18 2.35 -17.90
N GLU A 274 -30.92 2.52 -18.32
CA GLU A 274 -29.73 1.97 -17.64
C GLU A 274 -29.50 2.57 -16.25
N ASN A 275 -30.06 3.75 -15.96
CA ASN A 275 -30.02 4.35 -14.62
C ASN A 275 -30.64 3.46 -13.52
N TYR A 276 -31.44 2.47 -13.89
CA TYR A 276 -32.04 1.49 -12.97
C TYR A 276 -31.17 0.23 -12.79
N SER A 277 -30.05 0.10 -13.53
CA SER A 277 -29.13 -1.03 -13.42
C SER A 277 -27.88 -0.67 -12.63
N GLN A 278 -27.37 -1.62 -11.85
CA GLN A 278 -26.09 -1.48 -11.14
C GLN A 278 -24.90 -2.01 -11.95
N HIS A 279 -25.12 -2.44 -13.18
CA HIS A 279 -24.05 -2.98 -14.01
C HIS A 279 -23.01 -1.92 -14.36
N PRO A 280 -21.68 -2.22 -14.37
CA PRO A 280 -20.62 -1.24 -14.72
C PRO A 280 -20.84 -0.53 -16.06
N ILE A 281 -21.28 -1.26 -17.08
CA ILE A 281 -21.60 -0.69 -18.39
C ILE A 281 -22.74 0.33 -18.27
N ALA A 282 -23.80 0.01 -17.52
CA ALA A 282 -24.93 0.89 -17.30
C ALA A 282 -24.48 2.22 -16.66
N LYS A 283 -23.69 2.13 -15.58
CA LYS A 283 -23.13 3.31 -14.91
C LYS A 283 -22.27 4.16 -15.85
N SER A 284 -21.49 3.52 -16.71
CA SER A 284 -20.66 4.23 -17.70
C SER A 284 -21.50 4.96 -18.75
N ILE A 285 -22.62 4.37 -19.19
CA ILE A 285 -23.54 4.99 -20.15
C ILE A 285 -24.27 6.19 -19.53
N VAL A 286 -24.72 6.04 -18.29
CA VAL A 286 -25.35 7.13 -17.52
C VAL A 286 -24.38 8.29 -17.34
N TYR A 287 -23.14 7.98 -16.93
CA TYR A 287 -22.09 8.99 -16.77
C TYR A 287 -21.76 9.74 -18.09
N GLU A 288 -21.74 9.04 -19.23
CA GLU A 288 -21.54 9.67 -20.55
C GLU A 288 -22.70 10.61 -20.91
N ALA A 289 -23.93 10.26 -20.54
CA ALA A 289 -25.09 11.13 -20.74
C ALA A 289 -25.01 12.40 -19.85
N GLU A 290 -24.58 12.27 -18.60
CA GLU A 290 -24.34 13.39 -17.69
C GLU A 290 -23.26 14.33 -18.23
N LEU A 291 -22.14 13.79 -18.75
CA LEU A 291 -21.08 14.59 -19.37
C LEU A 291 -21.54 15.40 -20.59
N ARG A 292 -22.61 14.94 -21.26
CA ARG A 292 -23.24 15.64 -22.39
C ARG A 292 -24.42 16.51 -21.97
N ASP A 293 -24.62 16.73 -20.68
CA ASP A 293 -25.74 17.50 -20.11
C ASP A 293 -27.13 16.99 -20.57
N LEU A 294 -27.28 15.68 -20.77
CA LEU A 294 -28.56 15.06 -21.16
C LEU A 294 -29.39 14.77 -19.91
N GLU A 295 -30.58 15.36 -19.84
CA GLU A 295 -31.51 15.13 -18.74
C GLU A 295 -32.14 13.71 -18.85
N LEU A 296 -32.05 12.91 -17.76
CA LEU A 296 -32.61 11.57 -17.73
C LEU A 296 -34.14 11.62 -17.62
N LEU A 297 -34.81 10.83 -18.44
CA LEU A 297 -36.24 10.72 -18.48
C LEU A 297 -36.76 9.62 -17.53
N PRO A 298 -37.96 9.75 -16.95
CA PRO A 298 -38.49 8.71 -16.11
C PRO A 298 -38.79 7.44 -16.92
N ALA A 299 -38.38 6.29 -16.38
CA ALA A 299 -38.70 4.99 -16.94
C ALA A 299 -39.82 4.27 -16.14
N SER A 300 -40.56 3.43 -16.79
CA SER A 300 -41.63 2.64 -16.18
C SER A 300 -41.58 1.19 -16.63
N ASN A 301 -42.18 0.29 -15.82
CA ASN A 301 -42.16 -1.15 -16.06
C ASN A 301 -40.76 -1.74 -16.29
N VAL A 302 -39.78 -1.21 -15.58
CA VAL A 302 -38.38 -1.63 -15.72
C VAL A 302 -38.22 -3.04 -15.16
N LYS A 303 -37.60 -3.90 -15.96
CA LYS A 303 -37.27 -5.27 -15.57
C LYS A 303 -35.83 -5.58 -16.02
N GLU A 304 -34.98 -5.85 -15.04
CA GLU A 304 -33.62 -6.33 -15.28
C GLU A 304 -33.56 -7.85 -15.12
N THR A 305 -32.93 -8.53 -16.09
CA THR A 305 -32.74 -9.98 -16.05
C THR A 305 -31.23 -10.23 -16.07
N SER A 306 -30.70 -10.75 -14.97
CA SER A 306 -29.27 -10.99 -14.82
C SER A 306 -28.70 -11.84 -15.95
N GLY A 307 -27.62 -11.38 -16.57
CA GLY A 307 -26.93 -12.03 -17.68
C GLY A 307 -27.64 -11.91 -19.05
N VAL A 308 -28.82 -11.29 -19.12
CA VAL A 308 -29.57 -11.07 -20.35
C VAL A 308 -29.61 -9.60 -20.73
N GLY A 309 -30.12 -8.74 -19.85
CA GLY A 309 -30.25 -7.31 -20.11
C GLY A 309 -31.36 -6.64 -19.34
N ILE A 310 -31.73 -5.43 -19.75
CA ILE A 310 -32.76 -4.61 -19.13
C ILE A 310 -33.81 -4.21 -20.16
N GLU A 311 -35.09 -4.18 -19.74
CA GLU A 311 -36.23 -3.76 -20.56
C GLU A 311 -37.14 -2.82 -19.79
N GLY A 312 -37.79 -1.90 -20.49
CA GLY A 312 -38.74 -0.96 -19.87
C GLY A 312 -39.25 0.07 -20.86
N PHE A 313 -40.07 1.00 -20.38
CA PHE A 313 -40.62 2.10 -21.17
C PHE A 313 -39.99 3.41 -20.75
N VAL A 314 -39.48 4.17 -21.72
CA VAL A 314 -39.00 5.53 -21.56
C VAL A 314 -39.65 6.39 -22.64
N ALA A 315 -40.27 7.51 -22.27
CA ALA A 315 -41.03 8.38 -23.20
C ALA A 315 -42.01 7.59 -24.10
N GLU A 316 -42.79 6.69 -23.50
CA GLU A 316 -43.79 5.83 -24.16
C GLU A 316 -43.20 4.82 -25.18
N LYS A 317 -41.91 4.73 -25.34
CA LYS A 317 -41.21 3.77 -26.21
C LYS A 317 -40.77 2.55 -25.43
N MET A 318 -40.99 1.36 -25.96
CA MET A 318 -40.46 0.12 -25.40
C MET A 318 -38.98 0.00 -25.77
N ILE A 319 -38.13 -0.10 -24.77
CA ILE A 319 -36.69 -0.24 -24.94
C ILE A 319 -36.24 -1.55 -24.34
N VAL A 320 -35.48 -2.31 -25.11
CA VAL A 320 -34.84 -3.55 -24.66
C VAL A 320 -33.35 -3.44 -24.95
N ILE A 321 -32.53 -3.54 -23.91
CA ILE A 321 -31.07 -3.49 -24.01
C ILE A 321 -30.52 -4.86 -23.64
N THR A 322 -29.78 -5.46 -24.56
CA THR A 322 -29.19 -6.79 -24.38
C THR A 322 -27.73 -6.80 -24.83
N LYS A 323 -26.97 -7.77 -24.37
CA LYS A 323 -25.62 -8.00 -24.88
C LYS A 323 -25.67 -8.43 -26.34
N ASN A 324 -24.89 -7.77 -27.20
CA ASN A 324 -24.74 -8.17 -28.60
C ASN A 324 -23.89 -9.44 -28.69
N GLN A 325 -24.53 -10.58 -28.97
CA GLN A 325 -23.87 -11.88 -29.08
C GLN A 325 -23.09 -12.05 -30.40
N ASN A 326 -23.40 -11.23 -31.42
CA ASN A 326 -22.81 -11.33 -32.77
C ASN A 326 -21.55 -10.49 -32.92
N SER A 327 -21.14 -9.75 -31.90
CA SER A 327 -19.96 -8.92 -31.90
C SER A 327 -18.85 -9.52 -31.05
N ASN A 328 -17.64 -9.49 -31.56
CA ASN A 328 -16.44 -9.79 -30.79
C ASN A 328 -16.01 -8.62 -29.88
N LEU A 329 -16.59 -7.43 -30.04
CA LEU A 329 -16.36 -6.27 -29.19
C LEU A 329 -17.43 -6.22 -28.09
N PRO A 330 -17.10 -5.65 -26.90
CA PRO A 330 -18.13 -5.29 -25.95
C PRO A 330 -19.14 -4.37 -26.65
N SER A 331 -20.34 -4.82 -26.83
CA SER A 331 -21.38 -4.02 -27.48
C SER A 331 -22.76 -4.41 -26.96
N LEU A 332 -23.63 -3.41 -26.92
CA LEU A 332 -25.03 -3.58 -26.56
C LEU A 332 -25.88 -3.53 -27.82
N ARG A 333 -26.86 -4.41 -27.86
CA ARG A 333 -27.94 -4.42 -28.83
C ARG A 333 -29.12 -3.73 -28.17
N ILE A 334 -29.59 -2.66 -28.79
CA ILE A 334 -30.67 -1.84 -28.29
C ILE A 334 -31.83 -1.95 -29.28
N MET A 335 -33.00 -2.36 -28.77
CA MET A 335 -34.22 -2.37 -29.54
C MET A 335 -35.12 -1.25 -28.98
N ILE A 336 -35.53 -0.32 -29.84
CA ILE A 336 -36.53 0.71 -29.50
C ILE A 336 -37.71 0.49 -30.44
N ASP A 337 -38.84 0.08 -29.88
CA ASP A 337 -39.95 -0.44 -30.63
C ASP A 337 -39.50 -1.58 -31.57
N GLU A 338 -39.50 -1.39 -32.89
CA GLU A 338 -39.04 -2.37 -33.86
C GLU A 338 -37.67 -2.01 -34.49
N LYS A 339 -36.99 -0.98 -33.98
CA LYS A 339 -35.72 -0.48 -34.52
C LYS A 339 -34.55 -1.00 -33.71
N GLU A 340 -33.51 -1.46 -34.43
CA GLU A 340 -32.30 -1.98 -33.83
C GLU A 340 -31.14 -1.00 -33.94
N PHE A 341 -30.42 -0.81 -32.82
CA PHE A 341 -29.20 0.00 -32.71
C PHE A 341 -28.11 -0.81 -32.04
N ILE A 342 -26.86 -0.51 -32.36
CA ILE A 342 -25.71 -1.14 -31.72
C ILE A 342 -24.85 -0.06 -31.09
N LEU A 343 -24.57 -0.22 -29.79
CA LEU A 343 -23.68 0.62 -29.04
C LEU A 343 -22.38 -0.14 -28.82
N ASN A 344 -21.30 0.28 -29.49
CA ASN A 344 -19.98 -0.30 -29.33
C ASN A 344 -19.26 0.37 -28.17
N LEU A 345 -18.67 -0.45 -27.31
CA LEU A 345 -18.03 -0.04 -26.08
C LEU A 345 -16.56 -0.46 -26.07
N GLU A 346 -15.71 0.31 -25.47
CA GLU A 346 -14.32 -0.06 -25.17
C GLU A 346 -14.07 0.13 -23.68
N GLU A 347 -13.53 -0.88 -23.04
CA GLU A 347 -13.13 -0.79 -21.62
C GLU A 347 -11.87 0.06 -21.51
N GLU A 348 -11.89 1.08 -20.64
CA GLU A 348 -10.72 1.89 -20.40
C GLU A 348 -9.65 1.10 -19.66
N SER A 349 -8.41 1.30 -20.09
CA SER A 349 -7.25 0.79 -19.35
C SER A 349 -7.07 1.62 -18.08
N ALA A 350 -6.92 0.94 -16.95
CA ALA A 350 -6.56 1.59 -15.70
C ALA A 350 -5.08 2.02 -15.64
N ILE A 351 -4.32 1.73 -16.71
CA ILE A 351 -2.86 1.86 -16.71
C ILE A 351 -2.39 2.56 -17.99
N ASP A 352 -1.34 3.36 -17.86
CA ASP A 352 -0.59 3.91 -18.99
C ASP A 352 0.15 2.78 -19.74
N LEU A 353 0.03 2.78 -21.07
CA LEU A 353 0.74 1.87 -21.97
C LEU A 353 2.25 1.87 -21.74
N ASN A 354 2.83 3.05 -21.52
CA ASN A 354 4.27 3.22 -21.29
C ASN A 354 4.75 2.53 -20.02
N PHE A 355 3.88 2.44 -19.00
CA PHE A 355 4.21 1.77 -17.74
C PHE A 355 4.43 0.27 -17.92
N LEU A 356 3.47 -0.43 -18.54
CA LEU A 356 3.58 -1.88 -18.79
C LEU A 356 4.74 -2.22 -19.71
N GLU A 357 4.97 -1.43 -20.77
CA GLU A 357 6.11 -1.62 -21.67
C GLU A 357 7.45 -1.49 -20.94
N LYS A 358 7.58 -0.48 -20.07
CA LYS A 358 8.79 -0.29 -19.26
C LYS A 358 8.99 -1.44 -18.28
N LEU A 359 7.93 -1.83 -17.59
CA LEU A 359 7.95 -2.92 -16.62
C LEU A 359 8.29 -4.27 -17.29
N GLY A 360 7.76 -4.52 -18.50
CA GLY A 360 7.99 -5.73 -19.28
C GLY A 360 9.44 -5.88 -19.80
N LYS A 361 10.23 -4.80 -19.83
CA LYS A 361 11.68 -4.87 -20.14
C LYS A 361 12.50 -5.46 -18.98
N GLU A 362 12.00 -5.35 -17.76
CA GLU A 362 12.71 -5.80 -16.54
C GLU A 362 12.08 -7.04 -15.91
N LYS A 363 10.79 -7.27 -16.15
CA LYS A 363 9.98 -8.32 -15.52
C LYS A 363 9.19 -9.12 -16.53
N ASN A 364 8.93 -10.38 -16.20
CA ASN A 364 8.05 -11.26 -17.00
C ASN A 364 6.60 -10.96 -16.61
N ILE A 365 5.85 -10.32 -17.49
CA ILE A 365 4.45 -9.97 -17.25
C ILE A 365 3.55 -11.06 -17.81
N THR A 366 2.62 -11.53 -16.99
CA THR A 366 1.57 -12.49 -17.36
C THR A 366 0.20 -11.90 -17.00
N ILE A 367 -0.76 -11.95 -17.90
CA ILE A 367 -2.16 -11.63 -17.60
C ILE A 367 -2.92 -12.92 -17.29
N LEU A 368 -3.66 -12.91 -16.20
CA LEU A 368 -4.48 -14.03 -15.75
C LEU A 368 -5.90 -13.55 -15.49
N SER A 369 -6.88 -14.00 -16.28
CA SER A 369 -8.25 -13.45 -16.22
C SER A 369 -9.32 -14.52 -16.32
N GLY A 370 -10.46 -14.27 -15.65
CA GLY A 370 -11.70 -15.04 -15.84
C GLY A 370 -12.46 -14.70 -17.13
N ASP A 371 -12.04 -13.65 -17.83
CA ASP A 371 -12.69 -13.19 -19.06
C ASP A 371 -12.48 -14.16 -20.24
N LYS A 372 -13.34 -14.00 -21.27
CA LYS A 372 -13.23 -14.74 -22.51
C LYS A 372 -11.91 -14.44 -23.23
N GLU A 373 -11.39 -15.44 -23.96
CA GLU A 373 -10.11 -15.40 -24.64
C GLU A 373 -9.94 -14.18 -25.56
N ASP A 374 -10.95 -13.86 -26.39
CA ASP A 374 -10.87 -12.73 -27.32
C ASP A 374 -10.68 -11.37 -26.62
N ASN A 375 -11.23 -11.19 -25.42
CA ASN A 375 -11.08 -9.96 -24.66
C ASN A 375 -9.69 -9.85 -24.04
N VAL A 376 -9.19 -10.96 -23.49
CA VAL A 376 -7.85 -11.01 -22.86
C VAL A 376 -6.77 -10.86 -23.93
N ARG A 377 -6.91 -11.56 -25.05
CA ARG A 377 -5.98 -11.49 -26.19
C ARG A 377 -5.84 -10.06 -26.71
N ARG A 378 -6.97 -9.38 -27.01
CA ARG A 378 -6.95 -8.00 -27.51
C ARG A 378 -6.30 -7.03 -26.52
N PHE A 379 -6.60 -7.20 -25.25
CA PHE A 379 -5.97 -6.40 -24.21
C PHE A 379 -4.47 -6.65 -24.17
N ALA A 380 -4.03 -7.91 -24.22
CA ALA A 380 -2.62 -8.28 -24.24
C ALA A 380 -1.88 -7.74 -25.47
N GLU A 381 -2.47 -7.90 -26.68
CA GLU A 381 -1.92 -7.37 -27.93
C GLU A 381 -1.79 -5.83 -27.90
N LYS A 382 -2.83 -5.12 -27.42
CA LYS A 382 -2.83 -3.65 -27.28
C LYS A 382 -1.69 -3.16 -26.36
N HIS A 383 -1.34 -3.95 -25.34
CA HIS A 383 -0.33 -3.58 -24.34
C HIS A 383 1.02 -4.29 -24.55
N GLY A 384 1.22 -5.00 -25.67
CA GLY A 384 2.47 -5.68 -25.98
C GLY A 384 2.83 -6.85 -25.06
N ILE A 385 1.83 -7.45 -24.37
CA ILE A 385 2.03 -8.57 -23.46
C ILE A 385 1.85 -9.88 -24.22
N THR A 386 2.86 -10.74 -24.16
CA THR A 386 2.89 -12.00 -24.90
C THR A 386 2.32 -13.19 -24.13
N GLU A 387 2.35 -13.14 -22.80
CA GLU A 387 1.89 -14.25 -21.95
C GLU A 387 0.55 -13.87 -21.30
N TYR A 388 -0.52 -14.56 -21.69
CA TYR A 388 -1.85 -14.35 -21.12
C TYR A 388 -2.64 -15.65 -21.04
N TYR A 389 -3.54 -15.72 -20.07
CA TYR A 389 -4.43 -16.86 -19.82
C TYR A 389 -5.83 -16.34 -19.52
N SER A 390 -6.80 -16.91 -20.21
CA SER A 390 -8.22 -16.54 -20.16
C SER A 390 -9.08 -17.64 -19.51
N ASN A 391 -10.35 -17.33 -19.24
CA ASN A 391 -11.34 -18.27 -18.70
C ASN A 391 -10.86 -18.98 -17.43
N LYS A 392 -10.10 -18.31 -16.56
CA LYS A 392 -9.54 -18.89 -15.34
C LYS A 392 -10.45 -18.58 -14.14
N ASP A 393 -10.97 -19.63 -13.52
CA ASP A 393 -11.68 -19.51 -12.24
C ASP A 393 -10.72 -19.26 -11.06
N PRO A 394 -11.21 -18.93 -9.85
CA PRO A 394 -10.35 -18.62 -8.70
C PRO A 394 -9.44 -19.77 -8.28
N GLU A 395 -9.88 -21.03 -8.43
CA GLU A 395 -9.08 -22.21 -8.07
C GLU A 395 -7.96 -22.42 -9.11
N GLU A 396 -8.26 -22.25 -10.38
CA GLU A 396 -7.29 -22.29 -11.47
C GLU A 396 -6.25 -21.16 -11.37
N LYS A 397 -6.68 -19.94 -10.96
CA LYS A 397 -5.74 -18.83 -10.68
C LYS A 397 -4.79 -19.19 -9.54
N LEU A 398 -5.30 -19.76 -8.46
CA LEU A 398 -4.49 -20.24 -7.34
C LEU A 398 -3.48 -21.30 -7.79
N GLN A 399 -3.93 -22.29 -8.58
CA GLN A 399 -3.06 -23.36 -9.07
C GLN A 399 -1.98 -22.81 -10.01
N PHE A 400 -2.35 -21.88 -10.91
CA PHE A 400 -1.39 -21.21 -11.80
C PHE A 400 -0.26 -20.52 -11.01
N VAL A 401 -0.60 -19.79 -9.94
CA VAL A 401 0.42 -19.15 -9.08
C VAL A 401 1.35 -20.17 -8.46
N LYS A 402 0.82 -21.30 -7.94
CA LYS A 402 1.64 -22.40 -7.38
C LYS A 402 2.60 -22.98 -8.42
N ASP A 403 2.11 -23.22 -9.63
CA ASP A 403 2.92 -23.81 -10.70
C ASP A 403 4.00 -22.82 -11.17
N LYS A 404 3.68 -21.54 -11.27
CA LYS A 404 4.62 -20.49 -11.64
C LYS A 404 5.72 -20.30 -10.58
N GLN A 405 5.41 -20.51 -9.30
CA GLN A 405 6.37 -20.45 -8.20
C GLN A 405 7.48 -21.51 -8.29
N ASN A 406 7.25 -22.63 -8.98
CA ASN A 406 8.29 -23.63 -9.24
C ASN A 406 9.42 -23.09 -10.14
N ASN A 407 9.14 -22.05 -10.92
CA ASN A 407 10.09 -21.42 -11.84
C ASN A 407 10.65 -20.09 -11.32
N GLY A 408 10.42 -19.76 -10.05
CA GLY A 408 10.88 -18.53 -9.40
C GLY A 408 9.77 -17.84 -8.63
N GLY A 409 10.11 -16.84 -7.83
CA GLY A 409 9.13 -16.07 -7.06
C GLY A 409 8.09 -15.39 -7.96
N VAL A 410 6.89 -15.22 -7.42
CA VAL A 410 5.73 -14.62 -8.12
C VAL A 410 5.18 -13.45 -7.32
N ILE A 411 5.01 -12.31 -7.99
CA ILE A 411 4.19 -11.19 -7.51
C ILE A 411 2.83 -11.32 -8.18
N PHE A 412 1.76 -11.39 -7.41
CA PHE A 412 0.40 -11.38 -7.93
C PHE A 412 -0.28 -10.05 -7.60
N ILE A 413 -0.85 -9.40 -8.62
CA ILE A 413 -1.53 -8.11 -8.52
C ILE A 413 -2.99 -8.31 -8.90
N GLY A 414 -3.91 -8.00 -7.97
CA GLY A 414 -5.34 -8.16 -8.17
C GLY A 414 -6.16 -7.29 -7.24
N ASP A 415 -7.47 -7.21 -7.48
CA ASP A 415 -8.39 -6.36 -6.71
C ASP A 415 -9.61 -7.08 -6.15
N GLY A 416 -9.95 -8.26 -6.67
CA GLY A 416 -11.21 -8.92 -6.40
C GLY A 416 -11.22 -9.88 -5.20
N ILE A 417 -12.40 -10.14 -4.66
CA ILE A 417 -12.63 -11.23 -3.69
C ILE A 417 -12.18 -12.57 -4.29
N ASN A 418 -12.41 -12.76 -5.58
CA ASN A 418 -12.08 -13.97 -6.31
C ASN A 418 -10.55 -14.22 -6.38
N ASP A 419 -9.75 -13.19 -6.30
CA ASP A 419 -8.28 -13.28 -6.38
C ASP A 419 -7.60 -13.45 -5.02
N SER A 420 -8.34 -13.30 -3.92
CA SER A 420 -7.80 -13.45 -2.55
C SER A 420 -6.97 -14.71 -2.34
N PRO A 421 -7.36 -15.91 -2.82
CA PRO A 421 -6.54 -17.11 -2.69
C PRO A 421 -5.23 -17.03 -3.47
N ALA A 422 -5.24 -16.50 -4.70
CA ALA A 422 -4.07 -16.33 -5.55
C ALA A 422 -3.12 -15.26 -4.99
N ILE A 423 -3.65 -14.13 -4.53
CA ILE A 423 -2.91 -13.05 -3.86
C ILE A 423 -2.18 -13.59 -2.62
N LYS A 424 -2.87 -14.37 -1.79
CA LYS A 424 -2.29 -14.93 -0.57
C LYS A 424 -1.27 -16.04 -0.83
N GLN A 425 -1.43 -16.77 -1.93
CA GLN A 425 -0.49 -17.85 -2.33
C GLN A 425 0.81 -17.28 -2.90
N ALA A 426 0.78 -16.17 -3.60
CA ALA A 426 1.95 -15.56 -4.22
C ALA A 426 3.05 -15.27 -3.19
N ASP A 427 4.30 -15.16 -3.65
CA ASP A 427 5.42 -14.73 -2.80
C ASP A 427 5.25 -13.30 -2.30
N VAL A 428 4.61 -12.46 -3.12
CA VAL A 428 4.13 -11.13 -2.76
C VAL A 428 2.77 -10.89 -3.41
N GLY A 429 1.76 -10.64 -2.58
CA GLY A 429 0.44 -10.22 -3.02
C GLY A 429 0.32 -8.69 -2.99
N VAL A 430 -0.12 -8.09 -4.09
CA VAL A 430 -0.37 -6.64 -4.19
C VAL A 430 -1.86 -6.42 -4.43
N THR A 431 -2.44 -5.50 -3.66
CA THR A 431 -3.84 -5.08 -3.83
C THR A 431 -3.94 -3.58 -4.01
N THR A 432 -4.96 -3.12 -4.77
CA THR A 432 -5.24 -1.70 -4.98
C THR A 432 -6.36 -1.20 -4.07
N SER A 433 -6.54 0.11 -3.98
CA SER A 433 -7.59 0.74 -3.16
C SER A 433 -9.01 0.44 -3.65
N SER A 434 -9.17 0.04 -4.92
CA SER A 434 -10.43 -0.45 -5.48
C SER A 434 -10.81 -1.85 -5.00
N SER A 435 -9.87 -2.54 -4.35
CA SER A 435 -10.06 -3.91 -3.88
C SER A 435 -11.10 -3.98 -2.76
N SER A 436 -11.86 -5.05 -2.75
CA SER A 436 -12.73 -5.37 -1.62
C SER A 436 -11.95 -5.46 -0.30
N GLN A 437 -12.61 -5.26 0.83
CA GLN A 437 -11.96 -5.36 2.15
C GLN A 437 -11.24 -6.71 2.33
N ILE A 438 -11.79 -7.81 1.78
CA ILE A 438 -11.18 -9.14 1.86
C ILE A 438 -9.86 -9.19 1.08
N ALA A 439 -9.82 -8.65 -0.14
CA ALA A 439 -8.61 -8.61 -0.94
C ALA A 439 -7.56 -7.68 -0.30
N GLN A 440 -7.94 -6.53 0.24
CA GLN A 440 -7.06 -5.65 1.02
C GLN A 440 -6.41 -6.39 2.19
N VAL A 441 -7.16 -7.26 2.88
CA VAL A 441 -6.62 -8.09 3.97
C VAL A 441 -5.67 -9.15 3.44
N SER A 442 -5.83 -9.64 2.24
CA SER A 442 -5.02 -10.74 1.66
C SER A 442 -3.68 -10.30 1.10
N GLY A 443 -3.57 -9.08 0.56
CA GLY A 443 -2.34 -8.57 -0.03
C GLY A 443 -1.25 -8.24 1.01
N ASP A 444 -0.01 -8.41 0.62
CA ASP A 444 1.18 -8.01 1.41
C ASP A 444 1.50 -6.52 1.23
N ILE A 445 1.15 -5.97 0.08
CA ILE A 445 1.28 -4.56 -0.26
C ILE A 445 -0.11 -4.04 -0.63
N LEU A 446 -0.50 -2.94 -0.03
CA LEU A 446 -1.71 -2.20 -0.37
C LEU A 446 -1.32 -0.91 -1.08
N ILE A 447 -1.75 -0.74 -2.33
CA ILE A 447 -1.65 0.53 -3.06
C ILE A 447 -3.00 1.22 -2.92
N TYR A 448 -3.03 2.37 -2.24
CA TYR A 448 -4.26 3.12 -2.01
C TYR A 448 -4.28 4.47 -2.75
N LYS A 449 -3.19 4.79 -3.48
CA LYS A 449 -3.06 6.01 -4.27
C LYS A 449 -2.22 5.79 -5.52
N GLY A 450 -2.50 6.56 -6.59
CA GLY A 450 -1.64 6.67 -7.77
C GLY A 450 -1.72 5.47 -8.71
N GLY A 451 -2.71 4.59 -8.54
CA GLY A 451 -2.89 3.46 -9.43
C GLY A 451 -1.72 2.46 -9.42
N LEU A 452 -1.65 1.63 -10.43
CA LEU A 452 -0.62 0.59 -10.55
C LEU A 452 0.77 1.16 -10.89
N GLU A 453 0.87 2.38 -11.40
CA GLU A 453 2.14 3.10 -11.65
C GLU A 453 2.95 3.26 -10.36
N THR A 454 2.28 3.30 -9.21
CA THR A 454 2.90 3.30 -7.88
C THR A 454 3.78 2.07 -7.63
N LEU A 455 3.61 0.97 -8.38
CA LEU A 455 4.51 -0.19 -8.31
C LEU A 455 5.98 0.19 -8.57
N ASN A 456 6.26 1.16 -9.44
CA ASN A 456 7.63 1.65 -9.63
C ASN A 456 8.22 2.19 -8.31
N GLU A 457 7.43 2.99 -7.60
CA GLU A 457 7.82 3.55 -6.30
C GLU A 457 8.02 2.45 -5.24
N VAL A 458 7.18 1.40 -5.29
CA VAL A 458 7.33 0.22 -4.42
C VAL A 458 8.64 -0.49 -4.70
N PHE A 459 9.00 -0.69 -5.99
CA PHE A 459 10.27 -1.31 -6.38
C PHE A 459 11.47 -0.48 -5.93
N ASP A 460 11.45 0.82 -6.20
CA ASP A 460 12.54 1.73 -5.86
C ASP A 460 12.74 1.79 -4.35
N LEU A 461 11.67 2.02 -3.58
CA LEU A 461 11.74 2.08 -2.13
C LEU A 461 12.19 0.75 -1.50
N SER A 462 11.73 -0.38 -2.04
CA SER A 462 12.16 -1.71 -1.58
C SER A 462 13.65 -1.92 -1.81
N LYS A 463 14.17 -1.58 -3.00
CA LYS A 463 15.58 -1.68 -3.36
C LYS A 463 16.45 -0.76 -2.52
N GLU A 464 16.02 0.50 -2.34
CA GLU A 464 16.73 1.47 -1.50
C GLU A 464 16.77 1.02 -0.04
N SER A 465 15.65 0.56 0.52
CA SER A 465 15.55 0.09 1.89
C SER A 465 16.44 -1.14 2.12
N LYS A 466 16.40 -2.13 1.22
CA LYS A 466 17.28 -3.31 1.25
C LYS A 466 18.75 -2.91 1.22
N SER A 467 19.13 -2.02 0.30
CA SER A 467 20.50 -1.51 0.18
C SER A 467 20.93 -0.81 1.46
N ARG A 468 20.07 0.03 2.04
CA ARG A 468 20.35 0.77 3.27
C ARG A 468 20.53 -0.14 4.47
N ILE A 469 19.69 -1.16 4.61
CA ILE A 469 19.85 -2.19 5.66
C ILE A 469 21.19 -2.89 5.51
N ASN A 470 21.56 -3.32 4.29
CA ASN A 470 22.83 -4.00 4.04
C ASN A 470 24.04 -3.10 4.33
N GLN A 471 23.99 -1.81 3.95
CA GLN A 471 25.03 -0.84 4.29
C GLN A 471 25.18 -0.67 5.81
N ASN A 472 24.08 -0.56 6.53
CA ASN A 472 24.08 -0.45 7.99
C ASN A 472 24.67 -1.69 8.66
N LEU A 473 24.34 -2.88 8.16
CA LEU A 473 24.92 -4.14 8.64
C LEU A 473 26.42 -4.18 8.38
N PHE A 474 26.86 -3.79 7.18
CA PHE A 474 28.28 -3.71 6.86
C PHE A 474 29.00 -2.74 7.80
N LEU A 475 28.46 -1.53 8.01
CA LEU A 475 29.05 -0.55 8.93
C LEU A 475 29.11 -1.10 10.37
N ALA A 476 28.05 -1.77 10.85
CA ALA A 476 28.02 -2.34 12.20
C ALA A 476 29.05 -3.45 12.39
N PHE A 477 29.32 -4.27 11.36
CA PHE A 477 30.28 -5.38 11.47
C PHE A 477 31.73 -4.96 11.23
N ILE A 478 32.00 -4.02 10.32
CA ILE A 478 33.37 -3.67 9.91
C ILE A 478 34.18 -3.10 11.08
N TYR A 479 33.56 -2.27 11.93
CA TYR A 479 34.22 -1.73 13.12
C TYR A 479 34.65 -2.84 14.08
N ASN A 480 33.76 -3.80 14.37
CA ASN A 480 34.04 -4.90 15.26
C ASN A 480 35.13 -5.83 14.67
N THR A 481 35.04 -6.14 13.37
CA THR A 481 35.99 -7.03 12.68
C THR A 481 37.42 -6.45 12.67
N LEU A 482 37.54 -5.15 12.49
CA LEU A 482 38.87 -4.50 12.46
C LEU A 482 39.42 -4.23 13.85
N MET A 483 38.59 -3.85 14.80
CA MET A 483 39.06 -3.33 16.09
C MET A 483 39.27 -4.45 17.14
N ILE A 484 38.53 -5.59 17.07
CA ILE A 484 38.74 -6.69 18.02
C ILE A 484 40.15 -7.25 17.96
N PRO A 485 40.74 -7.58 16.79
CA PRO A 485 42.13 -8.03 16.72
C PRO A 485 43.14 -7.02 17.30
N LEU A 486 42.91 -5.72 17.02
CA LEU A 486 43.77 -4.66 17.56
C LEU A 486 43.66 -4.50 19.08
N ALA A 487 42.51 -4.75 19.65
CA ALA A 487 42.28 -4.76 21.09
C ALA A 487 42.94 -6.00 21.75
N VAL A 488 42.90 -7.16 21.10
CA VAL A 488 43.54 -8.41 21.58
C VAL A 488 45.06 -8.23 21.73
N ILE A 489 45.70 -7.59 20.78
CA ILE A 489 47.16 -7.31 20.82
C ILE A 489 47.53 -6.09 21.63
N GLY A 490 46.59 -5.42 22.28
CA GLY A 490 46.83 -4.31 23.22
C GLY A 490 47.06 -2.95 22.55
N LEU A 491 46.83 -2.80 21.24
CA LEU A 491 46.99 -1.54 20.53
C LEU A 491 45.85 -0.55 20.78
N ILE A 492 44.73 -1.02 21.30
CA ILE A 492 43.54 -0.19 21.58
C ILE A 492 43.26 -0.13 23.07
N THR A 493 43.22 1.09 23.60
CA THR A 493 42.80 1.31 24.98
C THR A 493 41.26 1.24 25.12
N PRO A 494 40.71 0.94 26.30
CA PRO A 494 39.26 0.93 26.52
C PRO A 494 38.56 2.24 26.14
N ASN A 495 39.22 3.38 26.27
CA ASN A 495 38.68 4.69 25.87
C ASN A 495 38.55 4.81 24.34
N LEU A 496 39.56 4.36 23.60
CA LEU A 496 39.50 4.31 22.14
C LEU A 496 38.48 3.30 21.64
N ALA A 497 38.34 2.18 22.35
CA ALA A 497 37.30 1.18 22.08
C ALA A 497 35.91 1.77 22.21
N ALA A 498 35.64 2.53 23.29
CA ALA A 498 34.37 3.21 23.52
C ALA A 498 34.08 4.29 22.47
N LEU A 499 35.09 5.06 22.07
CA LEU A 499 34.96 6.04 21.00
C LEU A 499 34.64 5.39 19.66
N ALA A 500 35.35 4.32 19.29
CA ALA A 500 35.10 3.57 18.05
C ALA A 500 33.68 2.98 18.00
N MET A 501 33.19 2.45 19.12
CA MET A 501 31.84 1.94 19.25
C MET A 501 30.79 3.06 19.08
N ALA A 502 30.99 4.23 19.72
CA ALA A 502 30.10 5.38 19.55
C ALA A 502 30.08 5.85 18.09
N LEU A 503 31.25 5.93 17.42
CA LEU A 503 31.34 6.27 16.00
C LEU A 503 30.63 5.26 15.10
N SER A 504 30.71 3.96 15.41
CA SER A 504 29.98 2.91 14.71
C SER A 504 28.47 3.16 14.79
N SER A 505 27.93 3.37 16.00
CA SER A 505 26.50 3.65 16.20
C SER A 505 26.05 4.92 15.49
N ILE A 506 26.81 6.01 15.61
CA ILE A 506 26.52 7.28 14.92
C ILE A 506 26.54 7.08 13.39
N SER A 507 27.49 6.33 12.86
CA SER A 507 27.58 6.05 11.41
C SER A 507 26.33 5.34 10.88
N VAL A 508 25.85 4.33 11.61
CA VAL A 508 24.61 3.59 11.27
C VAL A 508 23.39 4.49 11.36
N VAL A 509 23.28 5.29 12.42
CA VAL A 509 22.16 6.23 12.61
C VAL A 509 22.14 7.28 11.50
N LEU A 510 23.28 7.91 11.19
CA LEU A 510 23.38 8.90 10.12
C LEU A 510 23.06 8.29 8.75
N ASN A 511 23.57 7.08 8.46
CA ASN A 511 23.24 6.40 7.21
C ASN A 511 21.74 6.06 7.12
N SER A 512 21.13 5.64 8.23
CA SER A 512 19.67 5.40 8.30
C SER A 512 18.84 6.67 8.12
N ALA A 513 19.36 7.82 8.58
CA ALA A 513 18.67 9.11 8.47
C ALA A 513 18.74 9.75 7.07
N ARG A 514 19.56 9.26 6.14
CA ARG A 514 19.62 9.76 4.75
C ARG A 514 18.27 9.52 4.05
N LYS A 515 17.89 10.39 3.09
CA LYS A 515 16.65 10.25 2.32
C LYS A 515 16.54 8.83 1.68
N LEU A 516 15.35 8.26 1.75
CA LEU A 516 14.90 7.09 1.01
C LEU A 516 14.03 7.55 -0.13
#